data_7c182b98d07eb9f05a06da839db2454e
#
_entry.id   7c182b98d07eb9f05a06da839db2454e
#
_cell.length_a   1.000
_cell.length_b   1.000
_cell.length_c   1.000
_cell.angle_alpha   90.00
_cell.angle_beta   90.00
_cell.angle_gamma   90.00
#
_symmetry.space_group_name_H-M   'P 1'
#
loop_
_entity.id
_entity.type
_entity.pdbx_description
1 polymer ?
#
loop_
_entity_poly.entity_id
_entity_poly.type
_entity_poly.pdbx_seq_one_letter_code
_entity_poly.pdbx_strand_id
1 'polypeptide(L)'
;MQATVAPYLQSVARVVFAFLVLRHGMEQLFAYPEASDAARLSYAGLVEMIALPAALLVMAGWFTRPVSLLLAVLYFALFFVGPLQRGPFTHRNGGDPILLNAFFFLYLAAAGGGAWSVDRARSPEKESAADAEWAPYALGVLRIVAGLLFYMHGLEKYFGVGGGRIDRDPMTMRGLAGLLENVGGPLIALGLFTRATAFVLSGEMAVAYFRTWAPRGFWASFSQAGMEASILFCFLFLFLWVAGPGAWSVDGLWQRTRAQKRAALQVG
;
A
#
# COMPACT_ATOMS: atom_id res chain seq x y z
N MET A 1 9.90 -5.39 20.95
CA MET A 1 10.46 -4.35 20.05
C MET A 1 9.61 -4.11 18.81
N GLN A 2 9.25 -5.11 17.99
CA GLN A 2 8.45 -4.89 16.77
C GLN A 2 7.03 -4.37 17.05
N ALA A 3 6.31 -4.90 18.02
CA ALA A 3 4.97 -4.42 18.39
C ALA A 3 4.97 -2.95 18.83
N THR A 4 6.06 -2.48 19.42
CA THR A 4 6.21 -1.08 19.85
C THR A 4 6.46 -0.13 18.68
N VAL A 5 7.10 -0.62 17.59
CA VAL A 5 7.47 0.18 16.42
C VAL A 5 6.35 0.24 15.37
N ALA A 6 5.46 -0.75 15.32
CA ALA A 6 4.41 -0.84 14.31
C ALA A 6 3.52 0.43 14.22
N PRO A 7 3.04 1.06 15.32
CA PRO A 7 2.23 2.26 15.24
C PRO A 7 2.98 3.48 14.68
N TYR A 8 4.31 3.52 14.83
CA TYR A 8 5.15 4.59 14.26
C TYR A 8 5.31 4.42 12.73
N LEU A 9 5.58 3.20 12.26
CA LEU A 9 5.65 2.92 10.83
C LEU A 9 4.28 3.04 10.15
N GLN A 10 3.18 2.74 10.84
CA GLN A 10 1.84 3.06 10.39
C GLN A 10 1.67 4.57 10.15
N SER A 11 2.14 5.41 11.07
CA SER A 11 2.09 6.86 10.91
C SER A 11 2.93 7.34 9.74
N VAL A 12 4.13 6.76 9.54
CA VAL A 12 4.99 7.07 8.37
C VAL A 12 4.28 6.68 7.08
N ALA A 13 3.76 5.46 6.97
CA ALA A 13 3.02 5.01 5.79
C ALA A 13 1.80 5.90 5.52
N ARG A 14 1.03 6.25 6.56
CA ARG A 14 -0.11 7.18 6.47
C ARG A 14 0.30 8.53 5.85
N VAL A 15 1.38 9.12 6.34
CA VAL A 15 1.88 10.41 5.83
C VAL A 15 2.29 10.27 4.36
N VAL A 16 3.00 9.21 3.99
CA VAL A 16 3.45 8.97 2.61
C VAL A 16 2.26 8.76 1.66
N PHE A 17 1.31 7.92 2.03
CA PHE A 17 0.12 7.67 1.22
C PHE A 17 -0.72 8.95 1.05
N ALA A 18 -0.97 9.67 2.13
CA ALA A 18 -1.70 10.94 2.08
C ALA A 18 -0.95 12.01 1.28
N PHE A 19 0.38 12.07 1.37
CA PHE A 19 1.20 12.99 0.58
C PHE A 19 1.09 12.70 -0.93
N LEU A 20 1.07 11.45 -1.34
CA LEU A 20 0.92 11.08 -2.75
C LEU A 20 -0.48 11.47 -3.28
N VAL A 21 -1.53 11.30 -2.46
CA VAL A 21 -2.87 11.82 -2.80
C VAL A 21 -2.88 13.34 -2.95
N LEU A 22 -2.29 14.07 -1.99
CA LEU A 22 -2.17 15.53 -2.07
C LEU A 22 -1.48 15.96 -3.36
N ARG A 23 -0.39 15.33 -3.67
CA ARG A 23 0.37 15.62 -4.87
C ARG A 23 -0.45 15.38 -6.14
N HIS A 24 -1.20 14.28 -6.21
CA HIS A 24 -2.07 13.96 -7.34
C HIS A 24 -3.17 15.02 -7.49
N GLY A 25 -3.78 15.42 -6.38
CA GLY A 25 -4.78 16.49 -6.36
C GLY A 25 -4.20 17.84 -6.80
N MET A 26 -2.97 18.17 -6.43
CA MET A 26 -2.30 19.40 -6.89
C MET A 26 -2.05 19.38 -8.41
N GLU A 27 -1.64 18.25 -8.97
CA GLU A 27 -1.47 18.09 -10.41
C GLU A 27 -2.80 18.25 -11.15
N GLN A 28 -3.84 17.56 -10.70
CA GLN A 28 -5.16 17.58 -11.34
C GLN A 28 -5.89 18.92 -11.24
N LEU A 29 -5.82 19.59 -10.09
CA LEU A 29 -6.61 20.80 -9.83
C LEU A 29 -5.86 22.08 -10.18
N PHE A 30 -4.55 22.11 -9.96
CA PHE A 30 -3.74 23.33 -10.10
C PHE A 30 -2.72 23.27 -11.24
N ALA A 31 -2.62 22.13 -11.96
CA ALA A 31 -1.60 21.89 -13.00
C ALA A 31 -0.17 22.13 -12.48
N TYR A 32 0.11 21.74 -11.25
CA TYR A 32 1.40 21.90 -10.61
C TYR A 32 2.07 20.53 -10.37
N PRO A 33 3.36 20.35 -10.63
CA PRO A 33 4.36 21.34 -11.07
C PRO A 33 4.39 21.60 -12.57
N GLU A 34 3.71 20.80 -13.37
CA GLU A 34 3.67 20.93 -14.81
C GLU A 34 2.24 21.22 -15.27
N ALA A 35 2.09 22.16 -16.21
CA ALA A 35 0.80 22.43 -16.81
C ALA A 35 0.31 21.16 -17.53
N SER A 36 -0.71 20.50 -16.98
CA SER A 36 -1.41 19.42 -17.64
C SER A 36 -2.74 19.95 -18.18
N ASP A 37 -3.18 19.44 -19.33
CA ASP A 37 -4.54 19.66 -19.84
C ASP A 37 -5.59 18.92 -19.01
N ALA A 38 -5.29 18.72 -17.73
CA ALA A 38 -6.16 17.99 -16.81
C ALA A 38 -7.52 18.66 -16.75
N ALA A 39 -8.51 17.94 -17.19
CA ALA A 39 -9.89 18.41 -17.14
C ALA A 39 -10.35 18.46 -15.68
N ARG A 40 -10.26 19.64 -15.05
CA ARG A 40 -10.69 19.88 -13.65
C ARG A 40 -12.11 19.40 -13.37
N LEU A 41 -12.97 19.45 -14.39
CA LEU A 41 -14.35 18.95 -14.32
C LEU A 41 -14.49 17.48 -14.78
N SER A 42 -13.35 16.77 -14.98
CA SER A 42 -13.40 15.33 -15.17
C SER A 42 -13.83 14.63 -13.89
N TYR A 43 -14.29 13.39 -14.02
CA TYR A 43 -14.60 12.58 -12.85
C TYR A 43 -13.40 12.47 -11.86
N ALA A 44 -12.20 12.31 -12.38
CA ALA A 44 -10.98 12.31 -11.56
C ALA A 44 -10.78 13.65 -10.83
N GLY A 45 -10.93 14.78 -11.53
CA GLY A 45 -10.82 16.11 -10.93
C GLY A 45 -11.86 16.35 -9.82
N LEU A 46 -13.10 15.90 -10.01
CA LEU A 46 -14.14 15.99 -8.96
C LEU A 46 -13.79 15.15 -7.73
N VAL A 47 -13.23 13.95 -7.92
CA VAL A 47 -12.73 13.13 -6.81
C VAL A 47 -11.60 13.85 -6.07
N GLU A 48 -10.65 14.45 -6.79
CA GLU A 48 -9.51 15.13 -6.18
C GLU A 48 -9.91 16.42 -5.43
N MET A 49 -10.98 17.11 -5.82
CA MET A 49 -11.52 18.24 -5.05
C MET A 49 -11.90 17.84 -3.62
N ILE A 50 -12.33 16.61 -3.41
CA ILE A 50 -12.67 16.06 -2.09
C ILE A 50 -11.44 15.39 -1.47
N ALA A 51 -10.67 14.65 -2.28
CA ALA A 51 -9.52 13.87 -1.80
C ALA A 51 -8.39 14.76 -1.27
N LEU A 52 -8.13 15.93 -1.87
CA LEU A 52 -7.06 16.81 -1.46
C LEU A 52 -7.23 17.33 0.00
N PRO A 53 -8.33 17.96 0.40
CA PRO A 53 -8.53 18.37 1.79
C PRO A 53 -8.62 17.17 2.75
N ALA A 54 -9.21 16.04 2.30
CA ALA A 54 -9.27 14.83 3.09
C ALA A 54 -7.86 14.26 3.36
N ALA A 55 -6.98 14.28 2.37
CA ALA A 55 -5.60 13.83 2.52
C ALA A 55 -4.81 14.69 3.52
N LEU A 56 -5.03 16.01 3.59
CA LEU A 56 -4.44 16.87 4.62
C LEU A 56 -4.85 16.44 6.03
N LEU A 57 -6.15 16.12 6.22
CA LEU A 57 -6.66 15.62 7.50
C LEU A 57 -6.03 14.26 7.86
N VAL A 58 -5.99 13.34 6.91
CA VAL A 58 -5.36 12.02 7.13
C VAL A 58 -3.86 12.19 7.39
N MET A 59 -3.15 13.06 6.68
CA MET A 59 -1.73 13.33 6.90
C MET A 59 -1.45 13.84 8.30
N ALA A 60 -2.30 14.72 8.84
CA ALA A 60 -2.23 15.16 10.23
C ALA A 60 -2.68 14.07 11.24
N GLY A 61 -3.41 13.08 10.78
CA GLY A 61 -4.05 12.07 11.63
C GLY A 61 -5.22 12.63 12.43
N TRP A 62 -6.02 13.49 11.79
CA TRP A 62 -7.20 14.11 12.40
C TRP A 62 -8.47 13.58 11.71
N PHE A 63 -9.42 13.10 12.51
CA PHE A 63 -10.58 12.35 12.03
C PHE A 63 -10.17 11.19 11.12
N THR A 64 -9.06 10.51 11.47
CA THR A 64 -8.43 9.53 10.57
C THR A 64 -9.39 8.48 10.08
N ARG A 65 -10.20 7.88 10.95
CA ARG A 65 -11.11 6.76 10.60
C ARG A 65 -12.17 7.18 9.59
N PRO A 66 -13.03 8.17 9.84
CA PRO A 66 -14.09 8.55 8.91
C PRO A 66 -13.54 9.15 7.61
N VAL A 67 -12.46 9.93 7.68
CA VAL A 67 -11.86 10.53 6.48
C VAL A 67 -11.16 9.48 5.63
N SER A 68 -10.48 8.51 6.23
CA SER A 68 -9.89 7.40 5.49
C SER A 68 -10.97 6.52 4.85
N LEU A 69 -12.11 6.29 5.51
CA LEU A 69 -13.23 5.57 4.89
C LEU A 69 -13.77 6.32 3.66
N LEU A 70 -13.92 7.63 3.76
CA LEU A 70 -14.30 8.46 2.61
C LEU A 70 -13.30 8.32 1.46
N LEU A 71 -12.00 8.44 1.73
CA LEU A 71 -10.95 8.27 0.71
C LEU A 71 -10.99 6.85 0.11
N ALA A 72 -11.15 5.82 0.92
CA ALA A 72 -11.26 4.44 0.42
C ALA A 72 -12.42 4.30 -0.59
N VAL A 73 -13.60 4.82 -0.26
CA VAL A 73 -14.78 4.78 -1.14
C VAL A 73 -14.52 5.56 -2.43
N LEU A 74 -13.94 6.75 -2.35
CA LEU A 74 -13.62 7.58 -3.52
C LEU A 74 -12.62 6.89 -4.45
N TYR A 75 -11.57 6.28 -3.91
CA TYR A 75 -10.56 5.57 -4.69
C TYR A 75 -11.09 4.27 -5.28
N PHE A 76 -11.97 3.53 -4.58
CA PHE A 76 -12.68 2.41 -5.19
C PHE A 76 -13.56 2.87 -6.36
N ALA A 77 -14.35 3.92 -6.17
CA ALA A 77 -15.18 4.47 -7.24
C ALA A 77 -14.33 4.92 -8.43
N LEU A 78 -13.19 5.60 -8.18
CA LEU A 78 -12.24 6.01 -9.22
C LEU A 78 -11.68 4.80 -9.97
N PHE A 79 -11.37 3.71 -9.30
CA PHE A 79 -10.90 2.48 -9.92
C PHE A 79 -11.93 1.87 -10.88
N PHE A 80 -13.19 1.76 -10.45
CA PHE A 80 -14.27 1.17 -11.25
C PHE A 80 -14.63 2.00 -12.48
N VAL A 81 -14.60 3.34 -12.37
CA VAL A 81 -14.95 4.24 -13.47
C VAL A 81 -13.78 4.45 -14.45
N GLY A 82 -12.54 4.39 -13.96
CA GLY A 82 -11.34 4.68 -14.73
C GLY A 82 -10.54 3.44 -15.14
N PRO A 83 -9.57 2.99 -14.33
CA PRO A 83 -8.65 1.91 -14.71
C PRO A 83 -9.32 0.62 -15.13
N LEU A 84 -10.34 0.15 -14.40
CA LEU A 84 -11.00 -1.12 -14.70
C LEU A 84 -11.62 -1.13 -16.11
N GLN A 85 -12.12 0.01 -16.60
CA GLN A 85 -12.68 0.13 -17.94
C GLN A 85 -11.63 -0.02 -19.04
N ARG A 86 -10.35 0.20 -18.71
CA ARG A 86 -9.20 0.05 -19.62
C ARG A 86 -8.63 -1.36 -19.64
N GLY A 87 -9.18 -2.28 -18.81
CA GLY A 87 -8.82 -3.69 -18.75
C GLY A 87 -8.44 -4.16 -17.34
N PRO A 88 -8.26 -5.48 -17.15
CA PRO A 88 -8.04 -6.07 -15.83
C PRO A 88 -6.59 -5.94 -15.31
N PHE A 89 -5.64 -5.53 -16.15
CA PHE A 89 -4.23 -5.48 -15.80
C PHE A 89 -3.87 -4.14 -15.14
N THR A 90 -3.98 -4.08 -13.83
CA THR A 90 -3.83 -2.86 -13.02
C THR A 90 -2.46 -2.22 -13.14
N HIS A 91 -1.40 -3.02 -13.28
CA HIS A 91 -0.03 -2.55 -13.48
C HIS A 91 0.17 -1.79 -14.82
N ARG A 92 -0.74 -1.98 -15.80
CA ARG A 92 -0.65 -1.33 -17.12
C ARG A 92 -1.63 -0.17 -17.30
N ASN A 93 -2.74 -0.20 -16.58
CA ASN A 93 -3.80 0.80 -16.72
C ASN A 93 -3.74 1.91 -15.66
N GLY A 94 -2.70 1.91 -14.80
CA GLY A 94 -2.55 2.85 -13.70
C GLY A 94 -3.46 2.55 -12.49
N GLY A 95 -3.98 1.32 -12.39
CA GLY A 95 -4.88 0.92 -11.31
C GLY A 95 -4.18 0.57 -10.00
N ASP A 96 -2.90 0.18 -10.02
CA ASP A 96 -2.19 -0.24 -8.82
C ASP A 96 -2.13 0.86 -7.74
N PRO A 97 -1.69 2.09 -8.02
CA PRO A 97 -1.70 3.14 -7.01
C PRO A 97 -3.09 3.41 -6.45
N ILE A 98 -4.11 3.37 -7.30
CA ILE A 98 -5.51 3.63 -6.91
C ILE A 98 -5.99 2.54 -5.95
N LEU A 99 -5.75 1.25 -6.27
CA LEU A 99 -6.13 0.15 -5.39
C LEU A 99 -5.32 0.12 -4.11
N LEU A 100 -4.00 0.36 -4.16
CA LEU A 100 -3.16 0.44 -2.97
C LEU A 100 -3.64 1.53 -2.02
N ASN A 101 -3.95 2.73 -2.54
CA ASN A 101 -4.54 3.81 -1.75
C ASN A 101 -5.90 3.41 -1.16
N ALA A 102 -6.82 2.84 -1.97
CA ALA A 102 -8.14 2.43 -1.52
C ALA A 102 -8.07 1.44 -0.34
N PHE A 103 -7.27 0.38 -0.46
CA PHE A 103 -7.14 -0.64 0.59
C PHE A 103 -6.33 -0.16 1.79
N PHE A 104 -5.34 0.70 1.59
CA PHE A 104 -4.59 1.28 2.70
C PHE A 104 -5.46 2.26 3.52
N PHE A 105 -6.26 3.09 2.87
CA PHE A 105 -7.22 3.95 3.59
C PHE A 105 -8.32 3.13 4.25
N LEU A 106 -8.78 2.03 3.65
CA LEU A 106 -9.69 1.09 4.31
C LEU A 106 -9.05 0.49 5.58
N TYR A 107 -7.76 0.15 5.53
CA TYR A 107 -7.01 -0.28 6.70
C TYR A 107 -6.94 0.83 7.76
N LEU A 108 -6.62 2.08 7.40
CA LEU A 108 -6.60 3.19 8.36
C LEU A 108 -7.98 3.49 8.96
N ALA A 109 -9.07 3.29 8.22
CA ALA A 109 -10.43 3.41 8.74
C ALA A 109 -10.69 2.42 9.88
N ALA A 110 -10.12 1.21 9.80
CA ALA A 110 -10.19 0.20 10.86
C ALA A 110 -9.16 0.43 11.98
N ALA A 111 -7.92 0.76 11.64
CA ALA A 111 -6.78 0.80 12.55
C ALA A 111 -6.49 2.18 13.15
N GLY A 112 -7.04 3.26 12.58
CA GLY A 112 -6.76 4.63 13.04
C GLY A 112 -5.44 5.21 12.53
N GLY A 113 -5.01 6.31 13.15
CA GLY A 113 -3.91 7.15 12.65
C GLY A 113 -2.50 6.71 13.01
N GLY A 114 -2.34 5.75 13.92
CA GLY A 114 -1.03 5.34 14.43
C GLY A 114 -0.49 6.27 15.53
N ALA A 115 0.80 6.10 15.88
CA ALA A 115 1.41 6.75 17.05
C ALA A 115 1.46 8.29 16.93
N TRP A 116 1.74 8.82 15.73
CA TRP A 116 1.88 10.26 15.47
C TRP A 116 0.60 10.83 14.86
N SER A 117 -0.56 10.65 15.51
CA SER A 117 -1.83 11.21 15.06
C SER A 117 -2.40 12.20 16.07
N VAL A 118 -3.10 13.21 15.57
CA VAL A 118 -3.84 14.16 16.40
C VAL A 118 -4.95 13.44 17.17
N ASP A 119 -5.59 12.44 16.56
CA ASP A 119 -6.65 11.65 17.19
C ASP A 119 -6.12 10.92 18.43
N ARG A 120 -4.94 10.28 18.33
CA ARG A 120 -4.32 9.60 19.45
C ARG A 120 -3.86 10.56 20.55
N ALA A 121 -3.35 11.74 20.17
CA ALA A 121 -2.95 12.75 21.14
C ALA A 121 -4.14 13.29 21.95
N ARG A 122 -5.34 13.34 21.34
CA ARG A 122 -6.56 13.82 21.98
C ARG A 122 -7.31 12.76 22.79
N SER A 123 -7.29 11.52 22.37
CA SER A 123 -8.06 10.43 22.96
C SER A 123 -7.34 9.08 22.86
N PRO A 124 -6.25 8.87 23.62
CA PRO A 124 -5.43 7.66 23.54
C PRO A 124 -6.22 6.37 23.80
N GLU A 125 -7.16 6.41 24.74
CA GLU A 125 -7.96 5.23 25.17
C GLU A 125 -8.96 4.81 24.08
N LYS A 126 -9.62 5.76 23.43
CA LYS A 126 -10.59 5.47 22.36
C LYS A 126 -9.92 4.90 21.13
N GLU A 127 -8.76 5.40 20.76
CA GLU A 127 -7.96 4.87 19.67
C GLU A 127 -7.53 3.43 19.95
N SER A 128 -7.00 3.16 21.14
CA SER A 128 -6.52 1.83 21.52
C SER A 128 -7.62 0.77 21.56
N ALA A 129 -8.81 1.10 22.03
CA ALA A 129 -9.94 0.15 22.14
C ALA A 129 -10.52 -0.19 20.74
N ALA A 130 -10.61 0.79 19.86
CA ALA A 130 -11.15 0.59 18.51
C ALA A 130 -10.19 -0.15 17.56
N ASP A 131 -8.87 -0.15 17.85
CA ASP A 131 -7.85 -0.83 17.05
C ASP A 131 -7.92 -2.36 17.14
N ALA A 132 -8.53 -2.91 18.19
CA ALA A 132 -8.37 -4.32 18.53
C ALA A 132 -9.17 -5.28 17.65
N GLU A 133 -10.35 -4.89 17.15
CA GLU A 133 -11.30 -5.83 16.53
C GLU A 133 -11.11 -6.00 15.02
N TRP A 134 -11.16 -4.92 14.26
CA TRP A 134 -11.19 -4.98 12.80
C TRP A 134 -9.83 -4.78 12.12
N ALA A 135 -8.88 -4.14 12.80
CA ALA A 135 -7.57 -3.83 12.25
C ALA A 135 -6.80 -5.06 11.74
N PRO A 136 -6.77 -6.22 12.42
CA PRO A 136 -6.09 -7.41 11.92
C PRO A 136 -6.69 -7.95 10.62
N TYR A 137 -8.02 -7.85 10.46
CA TYR A 137 -8.71 -8.30 9.24
C TYR A 137 -8.46 -7.34 8.07
N ALA A 138 -8.56 -6.04 8.32
CA ALA A 138 -8.26 -5.02 7.32
C ALA A 138 -6.79 -5.11 6.86
N LEU A 139 -5.85 -5.37 7.77
CA LEU A 139 -4.45 -5.63 7.45
C LEU A 139 -4.27 -6.90 6.61
N GLY A 140 -5.01 -7.96 6.93
CA GLY A 140 -5.02 -9.21 6.16
C GLY A 140 -5.48 -8.98 4.71
N VAL A 141 -6.57 -8.23 4.52
CA VAL A 141 -7.08 -7.86 3.19
C VAL A 141 -6.05 -7.01 2.42
N LEU A 142 -5.53 -5.95 3.04
CA LEU A 142 -4.52 -5.08 2.44
C LEU A 142 -3.29 -5.89 1.99
N ARG A 143 -2.80 -6.80 2.83
CA ARG A 143 -1.68 -7.69 2.53
C ARG A 143 -1.97 -8.61 1.34
N ILE A 144 -3.16 -9.24 1.30
CA ILE A 144 -3.55 -10.13 0.21
C ILE A 144 -3.58 -9.35 -1.10
N VAL A 145 -4.23 -8.20 -1.12
CA VAL A 145 -4.33 -7.36 -2.32
C VAL A 145 -2.95 -6.89 -2.77
N ALA A 146 -2.14 -6.35 -1.87
CA ALA A 146 -0.79 -5.91 -2.20
C ALA A 146 0.07 -7.04 -2.77
N GLY A 147 0.00 -8.24 -2.19
CA GLY A 147 0.72 -9.42 -2.71
C GLY A 147 0.26 -9.83 -4.10
N LEU A 148 -1.04 -9.82 -4.37
CA LEU A 148 -1.58 -10.14 -5.69
C LEU A 148 -1.23 -9.10 -6.75
N LEU A 149 -1.36 -7.80 -6.44
CA LEU A 149 -0.93 -6.73 -7.35
C LEU A 149 0.56 -6.84 -7.66
N PHE A 150 1.38 -7.10 -6.65
CA PHE A 150 2.81 -7.25 -6.81
C PHE A 150 3.18 -8.49 -7.65
N TYR A 151 2.47 -9.61 -7.46
CA TYR A 151 2.62 -10.81 -8.27
C TYR A 151 2.33 -10.57 -9.75
N MET A 152 1.34 -9.71 -10.08
CA MET A 152 1.02 -9.35 -11.46
C MET A 152 2.20 -8.69 -12.18
N HIS A 153 3.01 -7.88 -11.49
CA HIS A 153 4.25 -7.32 -12.05
C HIS A 153 5.29 -8.41 -12.38
N GLY A 154 5.39 -9.42 -11.52
CA GLY A 154 6.25 -10.58 -11.77
C GLY A 154 5.79 -11.39 -12.99
N LEU A 155 4.49 -11.65 -13.09
CA LEU A 155 3.89 -12.34 -14.24
C LEU A 155 4.11 -11.58 -15.55
N GLU A 156 4.01 -10.24 -15.53
CA GLU A 156 4.35 -9.43 -16.70
C GLU A 156 5.81 -9.63 -17.13
N LYS A 157 6.76 -9.54 -16.19
CA LYS A 157 8.19 -9.60 -16.49
C LYS A 157 8.65 -10.98 -16.95
N TYR A 158 8.10 -12.05 -16.38
CA TYR A 158 8.51 -13.43 -16.68
C TYR A 158 7.71 -14.11 -17.79
N PHE A 159 6.41 -13.81 -17.87
CA PHE A 159 5.48 -14.52 -18.75
C PHE A 159 4.81 -13.60 -19.78
N GLY A 160 5.03 -12.28 -19.68
CA GLY A 160 4.45 -11.32 -20.60
C GLY A 160 2.95 -11.09 -20.38
N VAL A 161 2.40 -11.45 -19.22
CA VAL A 161 0.99 -11.28 -18.91
C VAL A 161 0.61 -9.78 -18.96
N GLY A 162 -0.44 -9.47 -19.72
CA GLY A 162 -0.83 -8.08 -19.98
C GLY A 162 0.01 -7.38 -21.05
N GLY A 163 1.01 -8.05 -21.67
CA GLY A 163 1.81 -7.53 -22.77
C GLY A 163 2.99 -6.67 -22.32
N GLY A 164 4.04 -7.26 -21.82
CA GLY A 164 5.29 -6.60 -21.44
C GLY A 164 6.51 -7.26 -22.10
N ARG A 165 7.67 -6.61 -22.01
CA ARG A 165 8.93 -7.23 -22.39
C ARG A 165 9.27 -8.35 -21.41
N ILE A 166 9.42 -9.56 -21.91
CA ILE A 166 9.84 -10.72 -21.11
C ILE A 166 11.35 -10.63 -20.83
N ASP A 167 11.73 -10.81 -19.58
CA ASP A 167 13.12 -10.94 -19.14
C ASP A 167 13.17 -11.95 -17.98
N ARG A 168 13.79 -13.09 -18.20
CA ARG A 168 13.92 -14.20 -17.24
C ARG A 168 15.34 -14.34 -16.71
N ASP A 169 16.26 -13.53 -17.17
CA ASP A 169 17.65 -13.61 -16.72
C ASP A 169 17.80 -12.94 -15.34
N PRO A 170 18.04 -13.69 -14.26
CA PRO A 170 18.18 -13.15 -12.92
C PRO A 170 19.44 -12.26 -12.74
N MET A 171 20.33 -12.24 -13.72
CA MET A 171 21.50 -11.35 -13.72
C MET A 171 21.14 -9.95 -14.22
N THR A 172 20.00 -9.78 -14.88
CA THR A 172 19.47 -8.45 -15.21
C THR A 172 18.62 -7.91 -14.06
N MET A 173 18.57 -6.60 -13.92
CA MET A 173 17.73 -5.94 -12.89
C MET A 173 16.24 -6.27 -13.06
N ARG A 174 15.77 -6.33 -14.33
CA ARG A 174 14.36 -6.63 -14.62
C ARG A 174 14.03 -8.09 -14.33
N GLY A 175 14.92 -9.03 -14.71
CA GLY A 175 14.72 -10.44 -14.44
C GLY A 175 14.82 -10.76 -12.94
N LEU A 176 15.78 -10.16 -12.22
CA LEU A 176 15.86 -10.28 -10.76
C LEU A 176 14.59 -9.76 -10.08
N ALA A 177 14.14 -8.56 -10.46
CA ALA A 177 12.89 -8.02 -9.94
C ALA A 177 11.71 -8.93 -10.23
N GLY A 178 11.55 -9.40 -11.47
CA GLY A 178 10.50 -10.34 -11.82
C GLY A 178 10.54 -11.65 -11.01
N LEU A 179 11.73 -12.16 -10.68
CA LEU A 179 11.90 -13.33 -9.80
C LEU A 179 11.41 -13.04 -8.38
N LEU A 180 11.84 -11.91 -7.80
CA LEU A 180 11.43 -11.50 -6.45
C LEU A 180 9.92 -11.28 -6.37
N GLU A 181 9.33 -10.66 -7.39
CA GLU A 181 7.89 -10.40 -7.48
C GLU A 181 7.08 -11.71 -7.64
N ASN A 182 7.55 -12.65 -8.47
CA ASN A 182 6.87 -13.93 -8.68
C ASN A 182 6.91 -14.82 -7.44
N VAL A 183 7.96 -14.76 -6.64
CA VAL A 183 8.07 -15.52 -5.39
C VAL A 183 7.48 -14.74 -4.23
N GLY A 184 7.87 -13.49 -4.07
CA GLY A 184 7.49 -12.65 -2.94
C GLY A 184 6.01 -12.27 -2.92
N GLY A 185 5.41 -11.97 -4.09
CA GLY A 185 3.99 -11.64 -4.19
C GLY A 185 3.09 -12.73 -3.59
N PRO A 186 3.16 -13.99 -4.03
CA PRO A 186 2.42 -15.11 -3.42
C PRO A 186 2.74 -15.32 -1.94
N LEU A 187 4.00 -15.21 -1.51
CA LEU A 187 4.37 -15.31 -0.09
C LEU A 187 3.68 -14.24 0.76
N ILE A 188 3.67 -12.99 0.29
CA ILE A 188 2.92 -11.90 0.94
C ILE A 188 1.42 -12.20 0.93
N ALA A 189 0.84 -12.57 -0.21
CA ALA A 189 -0.59 -12.85 -0.32
C ALA A 189 -1.05 -13.96 0.65
N LEU A 190 -0.29 -15.04 0.75
CA LEU A 190 -0.56 -16.16 1.67
C LEU A 190 -0.25 -15.82 3.15
N GLY A 191 0.53 -14.79 3.39
CA GLY A 191 1.02 -14.48 4.73
C GLY A 191 2.01 -15.51 5.25
N LEU A 192 2.90 -15.97 4.38
CA LEU A 192 3.94 -16.94 4.68
C LEU A 192 5.31 -16.25 4.67
N PHE A 193 6.07 -16.39 5.74
CA PHE A 193 7.32 -15.65 5.97
C PHE A 193 7.15 -14.14 5.78
N THR A 194 5.98 -13.60 6.10
CA THR A 194 5.54 -12.25 5.75
C THR A 194 6.58 -11.20 6.08
N ARG A 195 7.18 -11.25 7.27
CA ARG A 195 8.13 -10.22 7.72
C ARG A 195 9.39 -10.21 6.89
N ALA A 196 10.01 -11.37 6.68
CA ALA A 196 11.25 -11.47 5.91
C ALA A 196 11.02 -11.08 4.44
N THR A 197 9.95 -11.59 3.85
CA THR A 197 9.58 -11.27 2.47
C THR A 197 9.28 -9.78 2.30
N ALA A 198 8.49 -9.20 3.19
CA ALA A 198 8.14 -7.78 3.13
C ALA A 198 9.39 -6.87 3.24
N PHE A 199 10.37 -7.22 4.08
CA PHE A 199 11.62 -6.48 4.16
C PHE A 199 12.40 -6.49 2.83
N VAL A 200 12.53 -7.67 2.22
CA VAL A 200 13.24 -7.81 0.93
C VAL A 200 12.52 -7.02 -0.17
N LEU A 201 11.19 -7.16 -0.27
CA LEU A 201 10.40 -6.47 -1.30
C LEU A 201 10.35 -4.94 -1.08
N SER A 202 10.37 -4.47 0.16
CA SER A 202 10.54 -3.04 0.44
C SER A 202 11.88 -2.52 -0.09
N GLY A 203 12.96 -3.28 0.12
CA GLY A 203 14.29 -2.96 -0.42
C GLY A 203 14.32 -2.95 -1.95
N GLU A 204 13.68 -3.94 -2.59
CA GLU A 204 13.53 -3.99 -4.05
C GLU A 204 12.86 -2.72 -4.59
N MET A 205 11.73 -2.31 -3.99
CA MET A 205 11.00 -1.11 -4.42
C MET A 205 11.78 0.18 -4.18
N ALA A 206 12.57 0.26 -3.10
CA ALA A 206 13.49 1.36 -2.88
C ALA A 206 14.56 1.43 -3.99
N VAL A 207 15.16 0.30 -4.35
CA VAL A 207 16.13 0.23 -5.46
C VAL A 207 15.47 0.62 -6.79
N ALA A 208 14.27 0.12 -7.06
CA ALA A 208 13.51 0.48 -8.27
C ALA A 208 13.27 1.99 -8.33
N TYR A 209 12.87 2.62 -7.22
CA TYR A 209 12.67 4.06 -7.14
C TYR A 209 13.96 4.84 -7.40
N PHE A 210 15.02 4.59 -6.63
CA PHE A 210 16.26 5.37 -6.72
C PHE A 210 16.98 5.19 -8.06
N ARG A 211 16.90 4.01 -8.67
CA ARG A 211 17.56 3.71 -9.94
C ARG A 211 16.79 4.20 -11.15
N THR A 212 15.47 4.08 -11.12
CA THR A 212 14.64 4.33 -12.32
C THR A 212 14.01 5.72 -12.30
N TRP A 213 13.53 6.15 -11.14
CA TRP A 213 12.66 7.31 -11.02
C TRP A 213 13.38 8.55 -10.45
N ALA A 214 14.14 8.41 -9.38
CA ALA A 214 14.82 9.52 -8.73
C ALA A 214 15.71 10.33 -9.68
N PRO A 215 16.44 9.74 -10.65
CA PRO A 215 17.26 10.50 -11.60
C PRO A 215 16.47 11.42 -12.52
N ARG A 216 15.16 11.18 -12.66
CA ARG A 216 14.26 12.02 -13.50
C ARG A 216 13.77 13.28 -12.78
N GLY A 217 14.15 13.44 -11.51
CA GLY A 217 13.72 14.53 -10.65
C GLY A 217 12.47 14.17 -9.84
N PHE A 218 12.42 14.71 -8.64
CA PHE A 218 11.35 14.38 -7.68
C PHE A 218 9.94 14.71 -8.20
N TRP A 219 9.78 15.83 -8.90
CA TRP A 219 8.49 16.28 -9.42
C TRP A 219 8.16 15.72 -10.80
N ALA A 220 9.15 15.62 -11.68
CA ALA A 220 8.95 15.16 -13.06
C ALA A 220 8.53 13.69 -13.19
N SER A 221 8.74 12.92 -12.15
CA SER A 221 8.49 11.47 -12.17
C SER A 221 7.06 11.10 -11.76
N PHE A 222 6.33 11.99 -11.15
CA PHE A 222 5.05 11.67 -10.54
C PHE A 222 3.88 11.50 -11.54
N SER A 223 3.99 12.00 -12.74
CA SER A 223 3.01 11.73 -13.80
C SER A 223 3.03 10.27 -14.29
N GLN A 224 3.96 9.46 -13.80
CA GLN A 224 4.11 8.06 -14.19
C GLN A 224 3.67 7.13 -13.05
N ALA A 225 2.57 6.40 -13.27
CA ALA A 225 1.97 5.47 -12.31
C ALA A 225 2.96 4.46 -11.69
N GLY A 226 4.02 4.08 -12.43
CA GLY A 226 5.04 3.15 -11.95
C GLY A 226 5.91 3.70 -10.82
N MET A 227 6.13 5.01 -10.76
CA MET A 227 6.87 5.63 -9.67
C MET A 227 6.06 5.67 -8.37
N GLU A 228 4.82 6.12 -8.46
CA GLU A 228 3.91 6.15 -7.32
C GLU A 228 3.73 4.75 -6.74
N ALA A 229 3.50 3.74 -7.59
CA ALA A 229 3.41 2.36 -7.17
C ALA A 229 4.68 1.88 -6.42
N SER A 230 5.88 2.26 -6.90
CA SER A 230 7.14 1.88 -6.23
C SER A 230 7.24 2.45 -4.82
N ILE A 231 6.83 3.70 -4.61
CA ILE A 231 6.82 4.33 -3.28
C ILE A 231 5.76 3.67 -2.38
N LEU A 232 4.54 3.50 -2.88
CA LEU A 232 3.45 2.89 -2.13
C LEU A 232 3.79 1.46 -1.68
N PHE A 233 4.28 0.61 -2.59
CA PHE A 233 4.73 -0.74 -2.24
C PHE A 233 5.89 -0.72 -1.25
N CYS A 234 6.89 0.15 -1.44
CA CYS A 234 8.03 0.25 -0.55
C CYS A 234 7.58 0.50 0.91
N PHE A 235 6.78 1.53 1.13
CA PHE A 235 6.34 1.89 2.48
C PHE A 235 5.29 0.93 3.04
N LEU A 236 4.45 0.34 2.21
CA LEU A 236 3.51 -0.70 2.62
C LEU A 236 4.25 -1.97 3.07
N PHE A 237 5.23 -2.44 2.32
CA PHE A 237 6.02 -3.61 2.72
C PHE A 237 6.88 -3.33 3.94
N LEU A 238 7.46 -2.12 4.05
CA LEU A 238 8.16 -1.70 5.27
C LEU A 238 7.24 -1.73 6.49
N PHE A 239 6.00 -1.30 6.33
CA PHE A 239 4.99 -1.39 7.38
C PHE A 239 4.65 -2.85 7.70
N LEU A 240 4.39 -3.70 6.71
CA LEU A 240 4.10 -5.14 6.90
C LEU A 240 5.26 -5.89 7.57
N TRP A 241 6.51 -5.52 7.29
CA TRP A 241 7.67 -6.09 7.99
C TRP A 241 7.55 -5.97 9.50
N VAL A 242 7.09 -4.85 10.01
CA VAL A 242 6.97 -4.62 11.46
C VAL A 242 5.59 -5.00 12.00
N ALA A 243 4.51 -4.65 11.31
CA ALA A 243 3.14 -4.99 11.71
C ALA A 243 2.89 -6.51 11.69
N GLY A 244 3.47 -7.20 10.71
CA GLY A 244 3.28 -8.63 10.50
C GLY A 244 2.10 -8.93 9.58
N PRO A 245 1.66 -10.21 9.54
CA PRO A 245 0.77 -10.70 8.50
C PRO A 245 -0.71 -10.31 8.65
N GLY A 246 -1.16 -9.84 9.80
CA GLY A 246 -2.58 -9.66 10.08
C GLY A 246 -3.36 -10.98 10.15
N ALA A 247 -4.68 -10.91 9.97
CA ALA A 247 -5.53 -12.10 9.94
C ALA A 247 -5.33 -12.93 8.66
N TRP A 248 -5.87 -14.15 8.64
CA TRP A 248 -5.87 -15.08 7.50
C TRP A 248 -4.48 -15.34 6.91
N SER A 249 -3.51 -15.61 7.77
CA SER A 249 -2.12 -15.85 7.37
C SER A 249 -1.62 -17.23 7.79
N VAL A 250 -0.75 -17.82 6.97
CA VAL A 250 -0.08 -19.08 7.30
C VAL A 250 0.84 -18.91 8.52
N ASP A 251 1.54 -17.79 8.63
CA ASP A 251 2.36 -17.45 9.80
C ASP A 251 1.54 -17.44 11.09
N GLY A 252 0.32 -16.87 11.03
CA GLY A 252 -0.61 -16.84 12.17
C GLY A 252 -1.11 -18.22 12.58
N LEU A 253 -1.40 -19.09 11.61
CA LEU A 253 -1.77 -20.49 11.88
C LEU A 253 -0.63 -21.25 12.56
N TRP A 254 0.60 -21.12 12.07
CA TRP A 254 1.77 -21.75 12.69
C TRP A 254 2.02 -21.28 14.12
N GLN A 255 1.87 -19.99 14.38
CA GLN A 255 2.04 -19.44 15.73
C GLN A 255 1.01 -20.02 16.70
N ARG A 256 -0.28 -20.10 16.29
CA ARG A 256 -1.35 -20.70 17.11
C ARG A 256 -1.09 -22.18 17.41
N THR A 257 -0.72 -22.97 16.41
CA THR A 257 -0.40 -24.41 16.58
C THR A 257 0.79 -24.63 17.52
N ARG A 258 1.84 -23.79 17.40
CA ARG A 258 3.00 -23.86 18.29
C ARG A 258 2.65 -23.46 19.73
N ALA A 259 1.81 -22.45 19.93
CA ALA A 259 1.34 -22.03 21.25
C ALA A 259 0.51 -23.13 21.92
N GLN A 260 -0.41 -23.77 21.20
CA GLN A 260 -1.21 -24.89 21.68
C GLN A 260 -0.34 -26.10 22.12
N LYS A 261 0.65 -26.47 21.28
CA LYS A 261 1.58 -27.55 21.62
C LYS A 261 2.40 -27.24 22.86
N ARG A 262 2.86 -26.00 23.05
CA ARG A 262 3.61 -25.60 24.27
C ARG A 262 2.73 -25.63 25.49
N ALA A 263 1.48 -25.16 25.42
CA ALA A 263 0.54 -25.22 26.53
C ALA A 263 0.24 -26.68 26.97
N ALA A 264 0.06 -27.58 25.98
CA ALA A 264 -0.16 -29.01 26.28
C ALA A 264 1.03 -29.69 27.01
N LEU A 265 2.27 -29.29 26.66
CA LEU A 265 3.49 -29.80 27.31
C LEU A 265 3.73 -29.25 28.73
N GLN A 266 3.04 -28.19 29.14
CA GLN A 266 3.16 -27.61 30.49
C GLN A 266 2.12 -28.14 31.47
N VAL A 267 1.10 -28.85 31.00
CA VAL A 267 0.01 -29.40 31.80
C VAL A 267 0.16 -30.91 32.04
N GLY A 268 1.04 -31.58 31.28
CA GLY A 268 1.41 -32.99 31.48
C GLY A 268 2.74 -33.13 32.20
#